data_75d8abfb105b7e61e099da95b3d7f857
#
_entry.id   75d8abfb105b7e61e099da95b3d7f857
#
_cell.length_a   1.000
_cell.length_b   1.000
_cell.length_c   1.000
_cell.angle_alpha   90.00
_cell.angle_beta   90.00
_cell.angle_gamma   90.00
#
_symmetry.space_group_name_H-M   'P 1'
#
loop_
_entity.id
_entity.type
_entity.pdbx_description
1 polymer ?
#
loop_
_entity_poly.entity_id
_entity_poly.type
_entity_poly.pdbx_seq_one_letter_code
_entity_poly.pdbx_strand_id
1 'polypeptide(L)'
;MENRKREKGAPFIEIKDLSYAYPGEEGRGQQVLSHINLTIREGEYTVILGHNGSGKSTLAKLINLVIDDYTYAEGQILVGGRDVMADDLAEKDLLELRRQVGMVFQNPDNQLVATIVEEDVAFGPENLGISNPELRERVDAALATVGMSEYAHHEPHRLSGGQKQRVAIAGIIAMKPRCMIFDESTAMLDPLGRREVLATMEKLNREEGITVLSITHYMDEAARADRVIVLSDGQILLDGTPGEVFAHADTLRTAGLDVPQCTAAVQYLQARGVCIRGDLNTPEQCAAALLDAWRTRGGAGRTQAGK
;
A
#
# COMPACT_ATOMS: atom_id res chain seq x y z
N MET A 1 21.68 8.79 -3.84
CA MET A 1 20.80 8.54 -5.01
C MET A 1 19.76 9.63 -5.01
N GLU A 2 19.77 10.48 -6.02
CA GLU A 2 18.85 11.59 -6.16
C GLU A 2 17.41 11.08 -6.26
N ASN A 3 16.57 11.60 -5.39
CA ASN A 3 15.13 11.40 -5.41
C ASN A 3 14.57 12.15 -6.64
N ARG A 4 14.63 11.54 -7.83
CA ARG A 4 13.93 12.06 -9.01
C ARG A 4 12.45 12.03 -8.66
N LYS A 5 11.85 13.20 -8.41
CA LYS A 5 10.40 13.37 -8.44
C LYS A 5 9.92 12.84 -9.78
N ARG A 6 9.37 11.61 -9.80
CA ARG A 6 8.62 11.13 -10.96
C ARG A 6 7.50 12.14 -11.19
N GLU A 7 7.32 12.56 -12.44
CA GLU A 7 6.09 13.27 -12.80
C GLU A 7 4.92 12.35 -12.46
N LYS A 8 4.09 12.78 -11.52
CA LYS A 8 2.92 12.03 -11.12
C LYS A 8 2.00 11.93 -12.33
N GLY A 9 1.59 10.69 -12.68
CA GLY A 9 0.70 10.42 -13.79
C GLY A 9 -0.68 11.08 -13.65
N ALA A 10 -1.57 10.84 -14.61
CA ALA A 10 -2.96 11.28 -14.54
C ALA A 10 -3.67 10.68 -13.31
N PRO A 11 -4.75 11.31 -12.82
CA PRO A 11 -5.62 10.71 -11.81
C PRO A 11 -6.09 9.32 -12.27
N PHE A 12 -5.93 8.30 -11.42
CA PHE A 12 -6.39 6.95 -11.71
C PHE A 12 -7.57 6.54 -10.82
N ILE A 13 -7.50 6.86 -9.53
CA ILE A 13 -8.62 6.71 -8.60
C ILE A 13 -8.97 8.10 -8.10
N GLU A 14 -10.23 8.51 -8.27
CA GLU A 14 -10.76 9.77 -7.75
C GLU A 14 -11.99 9.48 -6.90
N ILE A 15 -11.98 9.95 -5.68
CA ILE A 15 -13.09 9.83 -4.73
C ILE A 15 -13.56 11.25 -4.41
N LYS A 16 -14.85 11.47 -4.57
CA LYS A 16 -15.48 12.79 -4.40
C LYS A 16 -16.61 12.68 -3.40
N ASP A 17 -16.41 13.30 -2.24
CA ASP A 17 -17.39 13.44 -1.15
C ASP A 17 -18.03 12.08 -0.75
N LEU A 18 -17.22 11.01 -0.72
CA LEU A 18 -17.70 9.68 -0.41
C LEU A 18 -18.05 9.55 1.06
N SER A 19 -19.29 9.20 1.33
CA SER A 19 -19.77 8.73 2.63
C SER A 19 -20.35 7.33 2.45
N TYR A 20 -20.07 6.41 3.40
CA TYR A 20 -20.53 5.04 3.32
C TYR A 20 -20.92 4.47 4.67
N ALA A 21 -22.04 3.74 4.70
CA ALA A 21 -22.46 2.93 5.83
C ALA A 21 -22.77 1.50 5.37
N TYR A 22 -22.48 0.49 6.21
CA TYR A 22 -22.94 -0.87 5.92
C TYR A 22 -24.46 -0.97 6.10
N PRO A 23 -25.14 -1.92 5.40
CA PRO A 23 -26.52 -2.25 5.70
C PRO A 23 -26.67 -2.70 7.16
N GLY A 24 -27.71 -2.22 7.83
CA GLY A 24 -28.09 -2.64 9.19
C GLY A 24 -29.41 -3.42 9.21
N GLU A 25 -29.79 -3.99 10.35
CA GLU A 25 -31.01 -4.80 10.47
C GLU A 25 -32.28 -4.02 10.14
N GLU A 26 -32.32 -2.70 10.40
CA GLU A 26 -33.48 -1.83 10.15
C GLU A 26 -33.21 -0.76 9.06
N GLY A 27 -32.26 -0.99 8.15
CA GLY A 27 -31.90 -0.03 7.11
C GLY A 27 -30.43 0.39 7.15
N ARG A 28 -30.12 1.73 7.13
CA ARG A 28 -28.75 2.24 7.18
C ARG A 28 -28.10 1.93 8.52
N GLY A 29 -27.02 1.17 8.50
CA GLY A 29 -26.23 0.83 9.68
C GLY A 29 -25.25 1.93 10.09
N GLN A 30 -24.20 1.53 10.81
CA GLN A 30 -23.17 2.48 11.25
C GLN A 30 -22.40 3.07 10.06
N GLN A 31 -22.26 4.39 10.02
CA GLN A 31 -21.42 5.09 9.07
C GLN A 31 -19.95 4.78 9.33
N VAL A 32 -19.23 4.39 8.29
CA VAL A 32 -17.82 3.97 8.36
C VAL A 32 -16.91 4.96 7.63
N LEU A 33 -17.40 5.60 6.57
CA LEU A 33 -16.68 6.65 5.85
C LEU A 33 -17.53 7.91 5.80
N SER A 34 -16.91 9.07 5.91
CA SER A 34 -17.58 10.37 5.97
C SER A 34 -16.80 11.42 5.18
N HIS A 35 -17.42 11.91 4.09
CA HIS A 35 -16.90 13.01 3.27
C HIS A 35 -15.46 12.81 2.78
N ILE A 36 -15.12 11.59 2.34
CA ILE A 36 -13.78 11.26 1.80
C ILE A 36 -13.59 11.93 0.44
N ASN A 37 -12.55 12.73 0.33
CA ASN A 37 -12.07 13.30 -0.91
C ASN A 37 -10.62 12.86 -1.13
N LEU A 38 -10.35 12.10 -2.20
CA LEU A 38 -9.04 11.49 -2.43
C LEU A 38 -8.78 11.32 -3.92
N THR A 39 -7.56 11.61 -4.35
CA THR A 39 -7.10 11.31 -5.72
C THR A 39 -5.79 10.53 -5.62
N ILE A 40 -5.73 9.34 -6.21
CA ILE A 40 -4.50 8.54 -6.37
C ILE A 40 -4.10 8.59 -7.84
N ARG A 41 -2.83 8.89 -8.11
CA ARG A 41 -2.30 9.06 -9.45
C ARG A 41 -1.64 7.79 -9.97
N GLU A 42 -1.59 7.62 -11.29
CA GLU A 42 -0.87 6.50 -11.91
C GLU A 42 0.60 6.46 -11.49
N GLY A 43 1.07 5.24 -11.15
CA GLY A 43 2.43 5.01 -10.70
C GLY A 43 2.78 5.59 -9.33
N GLU A 44 1.81 6.13 -8.58
CA GLU A 44 2.01 6.60 -7.20
C GLU A 44 2.04 5.40 -6.24
N TYR A 45 2.98 5.43 -5.28
CA TYR A 45 2.95 4.53 -4.13
C TYR A 45 2.36 5.27 -2.94
N THR A 46 1.10 5.00 -2.64
CA THR A 46 0.34 5.62 -1.55
C THR A 46 0.13 4.63 -0.41
N VAL A 47 0.33 5.07 0.82
CA VAL A 47 0.01 4.30 2.03
C VAL A 47 -1.13 4.96 2.79
N ILE A 48 -2.14 4.17 3.18
CA ILE A 48 -3.20 4.58 4.10
C ILE A 48 -2.88 4.02 5.49
N LEU A 49 -2.65 4.91 6.44
CA LEU A 49 -2.49 4.63 7.87
C LEU A 49 -3.80 4.88 8.62
N GLY A 50 -3.99 4.23 9.74
CA GLY A 50 -5.10 4.48 10.67
C GLY A 50 -5.25 3.34 11.67
N HIS A 51 -5.93 3.60 12.78
CA HIS A 51 -6.25 2.57 13.78
C HIS A 51 -7.25 1.54 13.23
N ASN A 52 -7.42 0.40 13.94
CA ASN A 52 -8.41 -0.60 13.57
C ASN A 52 -9.82 -0.02 13.65
N GLY A 53 -10.64 -0.26 12.62
CA GLY A 53 -11.99 0.30 12.52
C GLY A 53 -12.06 1.72 11.93
N SER A 54 -10.96 2.35 11.52
CA SER A 54 -10.99 3.70 10.92
C SER A 54 -11.57 3.75 9.48
N GLY A 55 -11.93 2.60 8.88
CA GLY A 55 -12.55 2.54 7.55
C GLY A 55 -11.60 2.19 6.38
N LYS A 56 -10.30 1.94 6.62
CA LYS A 56 -9.29 1.66 5.58
C LYS A 56 -9.65 0.51 4.65
N SER A 57 -9.93 -0.67 5.21
CA SER A 57 -10.29 -1.85 4.42
C SER A 57 -11.64 -1.69 3.72
N THR A 58 -12.57 -0.94 4.31
CA THR A 58 -13.85 -0.60 3.67
C THR A 58 -13.60 0.26 2.43
N LEU A 59 -12.78 1.31 2.55
CA LEU A 59 -12.40 2.17 1.43
C LEU A 59 -11.73 1.38 0.30
N ALA A 60 -10.78 0.50 0.64
CA ALA A 60 -10.10 -0.37 -0.33
C ALA A 60 -11.07 -1.31 -1.07
N LYS A 61 -12.00 -1.93 -0.33
CA LYS A 61 -12.99 -2.86 -0.89
C LYS A 61 -14.02 -2.17 -1.79
N LEU A 62 -14.39 -0.94 -1.49
CA LEU A 62 -15.24 -0.11 -2.35
C LEU A 62 -14.52 0.25 -3.67
N ILE A 63 -13.24 0.64 -3.61
CA ILE A 63 -12.42 0.94 -4.79
C ILE A 63 -12.24 -0.30 -5.68
N ASN A 64 -12.02 -1.48 -5.07
CA ASN A 64 -11.78 -2.74 -5.80
C ASN A 64 -13.08 -3.47 -6.19
N LEU A 65 -14.25 -2.94 -5.87
CA LEU A 65 -15.56 -3.56 -6.12
C LEU A 65 -15.73 -4.95 -5.47
N VAL A 66 -15.05 -5.22 -4.36
CA VAL A 66 -15.34 -6.37 -3.47
C VAL A 66 -16.61 -6.12 -2.67
N ILE A 67 -16.83 -4.87 -2.25
CA ILE A 67 -18.12 -4.38 -1.81
C ILE A 67 -18.78 -3.77 -3.05
N ASP A 68 -19.88 -4.33 -3.49
CA ASP A 68 -20.68 -3.90 -4.64
C ASP A 68 -22.10 -3.44 -4.26
N ASP A 69 -22.39 -3.43 -2.96
CA ASP A 69 -23.62 -2.81 -2.41
C ASP A 69 -23.35 -1.36 -2.02
N TYR A 70 -23.77 -0.45 -2.88
CA TYR A 70 -23.65 1.00 -2.69
C TYR A 70 -24.95 1.66 -2.21
N THR A 71 -25.94 0.88 -1.73
CA THR A 71 -27.26 1.40 -1.30
C THR A 71 -27.14 2.53 -0.28
N TYR A 72 -26.14 2.48 0.61
CA TYR A 72 -25.89 3.50 1.64
C TYR A 72 -24.59 4.27 1.39
N ALA A 73 -24.18 4.37 0.13
CA ALA A 73 -23.08 5.21 -0.30
C ALA A 73 -23.61 6.55 -0.86
N GLU A 74 -22.91 7.63 -0.58
CA GLU A 74 -23.13 8.97 -1.13
C GLU A 74 -21.80 9.47 -1.71
N GLY A 75 -21.85 10.28 -2.77
CA GLY A 75 -20.67 10.78 -3.45
C GLY A 75 -20.32 9.97 -4.70
N GLN A 76 -19.03 9.87 -5.06
CA GLN A 76 -18.58 9.25 -6.30
C GLN A 76 -17.23 8.58 -6.13
N ILE A 77 -17.05 7.41 -6.77
CA ILE A 77 -15.75 6.76 -6.93
C ILE A 77 -15.48 6.55 -8.42
N LEU A 78 -14.42 7.16 -8.93
CA LEU A 78 -13.98 6.99 -10.31
C LEU A 78 -12.71 6.13 -10.34
N VAL A 79 -12.68 5.11 -11.18
CA VAL A 79 -11.50 4.29 -11.46
C VAL A 79 -11.21 4.33 -12.95
N GLY A 80 -10.05 4.85 -13.33
CA GLY A 80 -9.70 5.07 -14.73
C GLY A 80 -10.70 5.97 -15.47
N GLY A 81 -11.33 6.91 -14.73
CA GLY A 81 -12.34 7.84 -15.25
C GLY A 81 -13.75 7.26 -15.33
N ARG A 82 -13.99 6.00 -14.93
CA ARG A 82 -15.34 5.41 -14.87
C ARG A 82 -15.87 5.41 -13.44
N ASP A 83 -17.14 5.78 -13.30
CA ASP A 83 -17.83 5.72 -12.01
C ASP A 83 -18.18 4.28 -11.66
N VAL A 84 -17.64 3.78 -10.55
CA VAL A 84 -17.90 2.41 -10.08
C VAL A 84 -19.23 2.27 -9.35
N MET A 85 -19.86 3.40 -9.00
CA MET A 85 -21.12 3.46 -8.27
C MET A 85 -22.32 3.71 -9.21
N ALA A 86 -22.09 3.75 -10.54
CA ALA A 86 -23.15 4.03 -11.51
C ALA A 86 -24.14 2.86 -11.60
N ASP A 87 -25.43 3.15 -11.50
CA ASP A 87 -26.51 2.15 -11.56
C ASP A 87 -26.60 1.40 -12.90
N ASP A 88 -26.06 1.98 -13.98
CA ASP A 88 -26.09 1.43 -15.35
C ASP A 88 -24.78 0.73 -15.75
N LEU A 89 -23.93 0.41 -14.78
CA LEU A 89 -22.65 -0.25 -15.05
C LEU A 89 -22.87 -1.65 -15.66
N ALA A 90 -22.50 -1.82 -16.93
CA ALA A 90 -22.65 -3.10 -17.59
C ALA A 90 -21.67 -4.14 -17.00
N GLU A 91 -22.07 -5.42 -17.00
CA GLU A 91 -21.25 -6.52 -16.46
C GLU A 91 -19.82 -6.56 -17.05
N LYS A 92 -19.70 -6.31 -18.36
CA LYS A 92 -18.39 -6.21 -19.03
C LYS A 92 -17.51 -5.07 -18.52
N ASP A 93 -18.12 -3.93 -18.11
CA ASP A 93 -17.41 -2.79 -17.58
C ASP A 93 -16.96 -3.07 -16.14
N LEU A 94 -17.78 -3.78 -15.39
CA LEU A 94 -17.43 -4.27 -14.04
C LEU A 94 -16.23 -5.23 -14.08
N LEU A 95 -16.21 -6.18 -15.02
CA LEU A 95 -15.08 -7.10 -15.22
C LEU A 95 -13.81 -6.35 -15.60
N GLU A 96 -13.90 -5.35 -16.48
CA GLU A 96 -12.76 -4.53 -16.89
C GLU A 96 -12.23 -3.68 -15.73
N LEU A 97 -13.10 -3.12 -14.88
CA LEU A 97 -12.70 -2.39 -13.68
C LEU A 97 -12.00 -3.31 -12.67
N ARG A 98 -12.55 -4.50 -12.40
CA ARG A 98 -11.93 -5.51 -11.52
C ARG A 98 -10.57 -5.99 -12.04
N ARG A 99 -10.40 -6.03 -13.37
CA ARG A 99 -9.11 -6.32 -13.99
C ARG A 99 -8.07 -5.22 -13.76
N GLN A 100 -8.50 -3.95 -13.77
CA GLN A 100 -7.58 -2.81 -13.63
C GLN A 100 -7.06 -2.64 -12.21
N VAL A 101 -7.84 -3.03 -11.18
CA VAL A 101 -7.48 -2.89 -9.77
C VAL A 101 -7.45 -4.27 -9.11
N GLY A 102 -6.26 -4.80 -8.89
CA GLY A 102 -6.07 -6.04 -8.14
C GLY A 102 -6.04 -5.78 -6.63
N MET A 103 -6.46 -6.77 -5.83
CA MET A 103 -6.41 -6.68 -4.36
C MET A 103 -5.73 -7.88 -3.74
N VAL A 104 -4.80 -7.63 -2.84
CA VAL A 104 -4.09 -8.63 -2.05
C VAL A 104 -4.56 -8.50 -0.60
N PHE A 105 -5.11 -9.59 -0.06
CA PHE A 105 -5.69 -9.62 1.28
C PHE A 105 -4.65 -9.93 2.36
N GLN A 106 -5.03 -9.67 3.61
CA GLN A 106 -4.23 -9.88 4.80
C GLN A 106 -3.77 -11.34 4.97
N ASN A 107 -4.69 -12.30 4.74
CA ASN A 107 -4.40 -13.72 4.90
C ASN A 107 -4.30 -14.41 3.54
N PRO A 108 -3.10 -14.85 3.10
CA PRO A 108 -2.92 -15.53 1.82
C PRO A 108 -3.63 -16.89 1.75
N ASP A 109 -3.86 -17.58 2.87
CA ASP A 109 -4.58 -18.86 2.87
C ASP A 109 -6.04 -18.73 2.41
N ASN A 110 -6.64 -17.54 2.56
CA ASN A 110 -7.99 -17.26 2.08
C ASN A 110 -8.02 -16.88 0.59
N GLN A 111 -6.87 -16.63 -0.02
CA GLN A 111 -6.75 -16.17 -1.41
C GLN A 111 -6.30 -17.28 -2.35
N LEU A 112 -5.44 -18.21 -1.88
CA LEU A 112 -4.95 -19.33 -2.66
C LEU A 112 -6.02 -20.44 -2.74
N VAL A 113 -6.37 -20.86 -3.94
CA VAL A 113 -7.47 -21.79 -4.20
C VAL A 113 -7.02 -23.08 -4.88
N ALA A 114 -5.91 -23.08 -5.62
CA ALA A 114 -5.40 -24.24 -6.33
C ALA A 114 -4.48 -25.12 -5.48
N THR A 115 -4.27 -26.35 -5.93
CA THR A 115 -3.38 -27.33 -5.27
C THR A 115 -1.92 -27.19 -5.67
N ILE A 116 -1.64 -26.48 -6.76
CA ILE A 116 -0.30 -26.23 -7.30
C ILE A 116 -0.15 -24.71 -7.54
N VAL A 117 1.03 -24.18 -7.22
CA VAL A 117 1.32 -22.74 -7.30
C VAL A 117 1.07 -22.15 -8.69
N GLU A 118 1.56 -22.79 -9.76
CA GLU A 118 1.36 -22.26 -11.12
C GLU A 118 -0.10 -22.26 -11.55
N GLU A 119 -0.90 -23.22 -11.10
CA GLU A 119 -2.33 -23.28 -11.35
C GLU A 119 -3.08 -22.16 -10.63
N ASP A 120 -2.62 -21.84 -9.39
CA ASP A 120 -3.20 -20.74 -8.64
C ASP A 120 -2.91 -19.37 -9.31
N VAL A 121 -1.69 -19.17 -9.79
CA VAL A 121 -1.31 -17.97 -10.55
C VAL A 121 -2.03 -17.88 -11.89
N ALA A 122 -2.34 -19.01 -12.53
CA ALA A 122 -3.07 -19.08 -13.78
C ALA A 122 -4.57 -18.77 -13.61
N PHE A 123 -5.16 -19.03 -12.44
CA PHE A 123 -6.59 -18.95 -12.17
C PHE A 123 -7.23 -17.61 -12.59
N GLY A 124 -6.60 -16.49 -12.21
CA GLY A 124 -7.09 -15.15 -12.59
C GLY A 124 -7.09 -14.90 -14.11
N PRO A 125 -5.95 -15.08 -14.80
CA PRO A 125 -5.88 -14.96 -16.26
C PRO A 125 -6.80 -15.90 -17.02
N GLU A 126 -7.00 -17.15 -16.57
CA GLU A 126 -7.93 -18.10 -17.19
C GLU A 126 -9.36 -17.59 -17.11
N ASN A 127 -9.79 -17.06 -15.97
CA ASN A 127 -11.12 -16.45 -15.80
C ASN A 127 -11.30 -15.19 -16.68
N LEU A 128 -10.21 -14.55 -17.09
CA LEU A 128 -10.23 -13.46 -18.07
C LEU A 128 -10.23 -13.97 -19.53
N GLY A 129 -10.26 -15.28 -19.75
CA GLY A 129 -10.28 -15.89 -21.07
C GLY A 129 -8.91 -15.90 -21.78
N ILE A 130 -7.81 -15.71 -21.04
CA ILE A 130 -6.46 -15.80 -21.58
C ILE A 130 -6.11 -17.26 -21.81
N SER A 131 -5.67 -17.60 -23.01
CA SER A 131 -5.30 -18.95 -23.39
C SER A 131 -3.80 -19.09 -23.69
N ASN A 132 -3.32 -20.34 -23.80
CA ASN A 132 -1.95 -20.60 -24.22
C ASN A 132 -1.70 -20.11 -25.67
N PRO A 133 -0.51 -19.60 -26.01
CA PRO A 133 0.71 -19.56 -25.15
C PRO A 133 0.77 -18.38 -24.16
N GLU A 134 -0.03 -17.34 -24.32
CA GLU A 134 0.03 -16.12 -23.52
C GLU A 134 -0.19 -16.39 -22.02
N LEU A 135 -1.07 -17.34 -21.67
CA LEU A 135 -1.30 -17.72 -20.27
C LEU A 135 0.01 -18.16 -19.60
N ARG A 136 0.76 -19.06 -20.25
CA ARG A 136 2.02 -19.57 -19.73
C ARG A 136 3.05 -18.47 -19.55
N GLU A 137 3.19 -17.60 -20.55
CA GLU A 137 4.11 -16.46 -20.49
C GLU A 137 3.78 -15.54 -19.31
N ARG A 138 2.50 -15.27 -19.05
CA ARG A 138 2.08 -14.43 -17.92
C ARG A 138 2.37 -15.06 -16.57
N VAL A 139 2.12 -16.35 -16.41
CA VAL A 139 2.36 -17.11 -15.19
C VAL A 139 3.87 -17.12 -14.88
N ASP A 140 4.69 -17.47 -15.87
CA ASP A 140 6.14 -17.53 -15.70
C ASP A 140 6.73 -16.17 -15.35
N ALA A 141 6.30 -15.11 -16.05
CA ALA A 141 6.73 -13.75 -15.76
C ALA A 141 6.30 -13.28 -14.35
N ALA A 142 5.07 -13.57 -13.95
CA ALA A 142 4.56 -13.21 -12.64
C ALA A 142 5.34 -13.91 -11.51
N LEU A 143 5.56 -15.21 -11.63
CA LEU A 143 6.37 -15.98 -10.68
C LEU A 143 7.82 -15.48 -10.61
N ALA A 144 8.43 -15.14 -11.75
CA ALA A 144 9.77 -14.56 -11.79
C ALA A 144 9.82 -13.18 -11.10
N THR A 145 8.81 -12.33 -11.30
CA THR A 145 8.73 -11.00 -10.68
C THR A 145 8.76 -11.06 -9.16
N VAL A 146 8.07 -12.05 -8.58
CA VAL A 146 8.00 -12.23 -7.11
C VAL A 146 9.07 -13.20 -6.56
N GLY A 147 9.96 -13.75 -7.40
CA GLY A 147 11.01 -14.68 -6.99
C GLY A 147 10.49 -16.05 -6.56
N MET A 148 9.43 -16.55 -7.21
CA MET A 148 8.78 -17.82 -6.88
C MET A 148 8.85 -18.86 -8.00
N SER A 149 9.67 -18.67 -9.04
CA SER A 149 9.76 -19.57 -10.19
C SER A 149 10.11 -21.01 -9.82
N GLU A 150 11.02 -21.22 -8.84
CA GLU A 150 11.42 -22.55 -8.37
C GLU A 150 10.29 -23.30 -7.65
N TYR A 151 9.26 -22.58 -7.21
CA TYR A 151 8.12 -23.11 -6.48
C TYR A 151 6.90 -23.37 -7.36
N ALA A 152 6.99 -23.18 -8.69
CA ALA A 152 5.86 -23.28 -9.62
C ALA A 152 5.06 -24.58 -9.47
N HIS A 153 5.74 -25.71 -9.28
CA HIS A 153 5.13 -27.03 -9.15
C HIS A 153 4.93 -27.48 -7.69
N HIS A 154 5.12 -26.59 -6.72
CA HIS A 154 4.91 -26.89 -5.30
C HIS A 154 3.45 -26.73 -4.90
N GLU A 155 3.09 -27.43 -3.84
CA GLU A 155 1.78 -27.29 -3.19
C GLU A 155 1.79 -26.06 -2.27
N PRO A 156 0.83 -25.12 -2.37
CA PRO A 156 0.82 -23.89 -1.55
C PRO A 156 0.90 -24.14 -0.05
N HIS A 157 0.31 -25.25 0.45
CA HIS A 157 0.33 -25.56 1.88
C HIS A 157 1.74 -25.86 2.44
N ARG A 158 2.74 -26.15 1.59
CA ARG A 158 4.14 -26.37 1.98
C ARG A 158 4.97 -25.09 2.02
N LEU A 159 4.38 -23.96 1.60
CA LEU A 159 5.07 -22.68 1.56
C LEU A 159 4.99 -21.96 2.92
N SER A 160 6.01 -21.12 3.21
CA SER A 160 5.95 -20.18 4.32
C SER A 160 4.88 -19.10 4.05
N GLY A 161 4.44 -18.40 5.09
CA GLY A 161 3.46 -17.30 4.93
C GLY A 161 3.91 -16.23 3.95
N GLY A 162 5.17 -15.80 3.98
CA GLY A 162 5.75 -14.86 3.03
C GLY A 162 5.80 -15.38 1.59
N GLN A 163 6.09 -16.68 1.40
CA GLN A 163 6.03 -17.31 0.09
C GLN A 163 4.60 -17.38 -0.44
N LYS A 164 3.63 -17.78 0.38
CA LYS A 164 2.20 -17.79 0.02
C LYS A 164 1.73 -16.41 -0.39
N GLN A 165 2.12 -15.36 0.35
CA GLN A 165 1.77 -13.99 0.03
C GLN A 165 2.35 -13.57 -1.33
N ARG A 166 3.60 -13.93 -1.64
CA ARG A 166 4.18 -13.66 -2.96
C ARG A 166 3.48 -14.42 -4.08
N VAL A 167 3.03 -15.66 -3.85
CA VAL A 167 2.20 -16.38 -4.83
C VAL A 167 0.87 -15.67 -5.06
N ALA A 168 0.18 -15.24 -4.00
CA ALA A 168 -1.04 -14.45 -4.11
C ALA A 168 -0.81 -13.15 -4.91
N ILE A 169 0.31 -12.45 -4.67
CA ILE A 169 0.72 -11.28 -5.46
C ILE A 169 0.95 -11.67 -6.93
N ALA A 170 1.61 -12.79 -7.21
CA ALA A 170 1.84 -13.26 -8.58
C ALA A 170 0.53 -13.52 -9.34
N GLY A 171 -0.47 -14.13 -8.68
CA GLY A 171 -1.80 -14.34 -9.28
C GLY A 171 -2.47 -13.03 -9.71
N ILE A 172 -2.30 -11.97 -8.94
CA ILE A 172 -2.81 -10.63 -9.31
C ILE A 172 -1.98 -10.01 -10.44
N ILE A 173 -0.63 -10.08 -10.38
CA ILE A 173 0.26 -9.54 -11.43
C ILE A 173 -0.03 -10.19 -12.79
N ALA A 174 -0.29 -11.51 -12.83
CA ALA A 174 -0.58 -12.25 -14.05
C ALA A 174 -1.80 -11.70 -14.82
N MET A 175 -2.72 -11.02 -14.13
CA MET A 175 -3.85 -10.31 -14.74
C MET A 175 -3.45 -8.97 -15.37
N LYS A 176 -2.21 -8.48 -15.15
CA LYS A 176 -1.68 -7.18 -15.62
C LYS A 176 -2.52 -5.98 -15.15
N PRO A 177 -2.72 -5.79 -13.84
CA PRO A 177 -3.48 -4.65 -13.31
C PRO A 177 -2.71 -3.34 -13.46
N ARG A 178 -3.43 -2.21 -13.50
CA ARG A 178 -2.82 -0.86 -13.43
C ARG A 178 -2.59 -0.39 -11.99
N CYS A 179 -3.36 -0.94 -11.05
CA CYS A 179 -3.25 -0.63 -9.62
C CYS A 179 -3.34 -1.93 -8.81
N MET A 180 -2.56 -2.00 -7.75
CA MET A 180 -2.65 -3.07 -6.75
C MET A 180 -2.90 -2.48 -5.37
N ILE A 181 -3.95 -2.97 -4.71
CA ILE A 181 -4.30 -2.64 -3.33
C ILE A 181 -3.79 -3.77 -2.43
N PHE A 182 -3.06 -3.42 -1.38
CA PHE A 182 -2.55 -4.34 -0.37
C PHE A 182 -3.24 -4.04 0.97
N ASP A 183 -4.17 -4.88 1.39
CA ASP A 183 -4.91 -4.69 2.65
C ASP A 183 -4.23 -5.48 3.77
N GLU A 184 -3.39 -4.80 4.56
CA GLU A 184 -2.61 -5.37 5.67
C GLU A 184 -1.83 -6.66 5.30
N SER A 185 -1.40 -6.77 4.06
CA SER A 185 -0.83 -7.99 3.47
C SER A 185 0.49 -8.46 4.08
N THR A 186 1.07 -7.69 4.99
CA THR A 186 2.31 -8.01 5.72
C THR A 186 2.09 -8.32 7.20
N ALA A 187 0.86 -8.12 7.72
CA ALA A 187 0.58 -8.19 9.15
C ALA A 187 0.78 -9.60 9.77
N MET A 188 0.57 -10.65 8.99
CA MET A 188 0.68 -12.05 9.44
C MET A 188 2.05 -12.70 9.12
N LEU A 189 3.01 -11.91 8.62
CA LEU A 189 4.29 -12.42 8.17
C LEU A 189 5.39 -12.27 9.23
N ASP A 190 6.33 -13.20 9.23
CA ASP A 190 7.58 -13.07 9.96
C ASP A 190 8.43 -11.91 9.40
N PRO A 191 9.45 -11.41 10.13
CA PRO A 191 10.23 -10.26 9.69
C PRO A 191 10.95 -10.44 8.33
N LEU A 192 11.30 -11.67 7.95
CA LEU A 192 11.91 -11.95 6.67
C LEU A 192 10.88 -11.88 5.54
N GLY A 193 9.76 -12.61 5.67
CA GLY A 193 8.67 -12.59 4.69
C GLY A 193 8.10 -11.20 4.48
N ARG A 194 7.96 -10.41 5.57
CA ARG A 194 7.53 -9.01 5.48
C ARG A 194 8.48 -8.17 4.61
N ARG A 195 9.81 -8.27 4.82
CA ARG A 195 10.79 -7.56 4.00
C ARG A 195 10.73 -7.96 2.53
N GLU A 196 10.55 -9.25 2.24
CA GLU A 196 10.45 -9.77 0.88
C GLU A 196 9.20 -9.28 0.16
N VAL A 197 8.06 -9.24 0.84
CA VAL A 197 6.80 -8.70 0.30
C VAL A 197 6.92 -7.20 0.06
N LEU A 198 7.47 -6.42 1.01
CA LEU A 198 7.69 -4.99 0.83
C LEU A 198 8.64 -4.69 -0.34
N ALA A 199 9.72 -5.45 -0.49
CA ALA A 199 10.62 -5.32 -1.63
C ALA A 199 9.90 -5.62 -2.96
N THR A 200 8.99 -6.60 -2.96
CA THR A 200 8.15 -6.91 -4.12
C THR A 200 7.22 -5.74 -4.46
N MET A 201 6.55 -5.15 -3.47
CA MET A 201 5.68 -3.98 -3.67
C MET A 201 6.46 -2.77 -4.23
N GLU A 202 7.65 -2.50 -3.69
CA GLU A 202 8.53 -1.44 -4.18
C GLU A 202 8.97 -1.71 -5.63
N LYS A 203 9.34 -2.95 -5.97
CA LYS A 203 9.71 -3.36 -7.33
C LYS A 203 8.56 -3.15 -8.31
N LEU A 204 7.36 -3.63 -7.98
CA LEU A 204 6.15 -3.46 -8.80
C LEU A 204 5.86 -1.99 -9.10
N ASN A 205 6.00 -1.12 -8.11
CA ASN A 205 5.80 0.31 -8.33
C ASN A 205 6.94 0.95 -9.12
N ARG A 206 8.20 0.72 -8.73
CA ARG A 206 9.35 1.46 -9.28
C ARG A 206 9.83 0.94 -10.62
N GLU A 207 9.76 -0.37 -10.84
CA GLU A 207 10.28 -1.01 -12.07
C GLU A 207 9.17 -1.29 -13.06
N GLU A 208 8.01 -1.82 -12.61
CA GLU A 208 6.87 -2.17 -13.46
C GLU A 208 5.90 -1.00 -13.67
N GLY A 209 6.01 0.08 -12.88
CA GLY A 209 5.16 1.28 -13.00
C GLY A 209 3.72 1.10 -12.46
N ILE A 210 3.44 0.02 -11.76
CA ILE A 210 2.12 -0.25 -11.19
C ILE A 210 1.81 0.74 -10.06
N THR A 211 0.60 1.28 -10.05
CA THR A 211 0.09 2.08 -8.92
C THR A 211 -0.08 1.18 -7.70
N VAL A 212 0.46 1.59 -6.56
CA VAL A 212 0.35 0.82 -5.32
C VAL A 212 -0.40 1.61 -4.27
N LEU A 213 -1.47 1.01 -3.74
CA LEU A 213 -2.20 1.47 -2.57
C LEU A 213 -2.04 0.46 -1.45
N SER A 214 -1.27 0.78 -0.41
CA SER A 214 -1.05 -0.12 0.72
C SER A 214 -1.77 0.38 1.96
N ILE A 215 -2.50 -0.50 2.61
CA ILE A 215 -3.11 -0.28 3.91
C ILE A 215 -2.26 -0.99 4.94
N THR A 216 -1.81 -0.26 5.94
CA THR A 216 -0.98 -0.81 7.01
C THR A 216 -1.13 0.00 8.30
N HIS A 217 -0.74 -0.59 9.40
CA HIS A 217 -0.54 0.11 10.68
C HIS A 217 0.94 0.23 11.05
N TYR A 218 1.84 -0.14 10.15
CA TYR A 218 3.29 -0.08 10.36
C TYR A 218 3.88 1.21 9.77
N MET A 219 4.42 2.05 10.64
CA MET A 219 5.01 3.34 10.26
C MET A 219 6.22 3.20 9.33
N ASP A 220 7.01 2.11 9.50
CA ASP A 220 8.20 1.85 8.68
C ASP A 220 7.84 1.54 7.20
N GLU A 221 6.65 0.99 6.96
CA GLU A 221 6.13 0.76 5.61
C GLU A 221 5.72 2.09 4.97
N ALA A 222 4.99 2.92 5.73
CA ALA A 222 4.55 4.23 5.27
C ALA A 222 5.74 5.19 5.00
N ALA A 223 6.84 5.04 5.72
CA ALA A 223 8.05 5.83 5.51
C ALA A 223 8.70 5.65 4.12
N ARG A 224 8.35 4.58 3.39
CA ARG A 224 8.89 4.22 2.06
C ARG A 224 8.00 4.69 0.91
N ALA A 225 6.78 5.12 1.21
CA ALA A 225 5.80 5.56 0.22
C ALA A 225 6.13 6.93 -0.37
N ASP A 226 5.52 7.26 -1.51
CA ASP A 226 5.56 8.62 -2.06
C ASP A 226 4.59 9.53 -1.32
N ARG A 227 3.47 8.98 -0.81
CA ARG A 227 2.41 9.69 -0.11
C ARG A 227 1.83 8.85 1.02
N VAL A 228 1.49 9.50 2.10
CA VAL A 228 0.84 8.89 3.27
C VAL A 228 -0.47 9.63 3.54
N ILE A 229 -1.53 8.86 3.71
CA ILE A 229 -2.86 9.33 4.09
C ILE A 229 -3.17 8.73 5.46
N VAL A 230 -3.59 9.54 6.39
CA VAL A 230 -4.03 9.09 7.72
C VAL A 230 -5.55 9.15 7.77
N LEU A 231 -6.17 7.99 7.95
CA LEU A 231 -7.62 7.84 8.11
C LEU A 231 -7.94 7.63 9.60
N SER A 232 -8.80 8.46 10.16
CA SER A 232 -9.31 8.35 11.53
C SER A 232 -10.80 8.58 11.54
N ASP A 233 -11.54 7.70 12.23
CA ASP A 233 -13.01 7.79 12.38
C ASP A 233 -13.75 8.05 11.05
N GLY A 234 -13.33 7.38 10.00
CA GLY A 234 -13.93 7.49 8.68
C GLY A 234 -13.60 8.78 7.90
N GLN A 235 -12.66 9.60 8.35
CA GLN A 235 -12.26 10.85 7.71
C GLN A 235 -10.75 10.89 7.44
N ILE A 236 -10.33 11.64 6.42
CA ILE A 236 -8.91 11.91 6.18
C ILE A 236 -8.45 12.98 7.16
N LEU A 237 -7.54 12.59 8.06
CA LEU A 237 -6.96 13.46 9.08
C LEU A 237 -5.72 14.20 8.55
N LEU A 238 -4.83 13.48 7.87
CA LEU A 238 -3.60 14.01 7.27
C LEU A 238 -3.39 13.40 5.88
N ASP A 239 -2.78 14.17 4.99
CA ASP A 239 -2.45 13.77 3.63
C ASP A 239 -1.22 14.53 3.15
N GLY A 240 -0.14 13.82 2.81
CA GLY A 240 1.11 14.43 2.40
C GLY A 240 2.24 13.41 2.18
N THR A 241 3.44 13.91 1.98
CA THR A 241 4.64 13.07 1.98
C THR A 241 4.88 12.47 3.37
N PRO A 242 5.61 11.34 3.50
CA PRO A 242 5.96 10.78 4.80
C PRO A 242 6.56 11.82 5.76
N GLY A 243 7.44 12.72 5.27
CA GLY A 243 8.05 13.78 6.08
C GLY A 243 7.03 14.76 6.64
N GLU A 244 6.09 15.21 5.80
CA GLU A 244 5.01 16.12 6.20
C GLU A 244 4.10 15.47 7.23
N VAL A 245 3.65 14.24 7.01
CA VAL A 245 2.75 13.52 7.91
C VAL A 245 3.41 13.23 9.25
N PHE A 246 4.64 12.70 9.26
CA PHE A 246 5.35 12.37 10.50
C PHE A 246 5.87 13.58 11.28
N ALA A 247 5.85 14.78 10.68
CA ALA A 247 6.07 16.02 11.41
C ALA A 247 4.94 16.32 12.43
N HIS A 248 3.73 15.79 12.19
CA HIS A 248 2.55 15.95 13.05
C HIS A 248 2.44 14.85 14.11
N ALA A 249 3.52 14.56 14.84
CA ALA A 249 3.60 13.45 15.80
C ALA A 249 2.49 13.46 16.87
N ASP A 250 2.12 14.64 17.39
CA ASP A 250 1.08 14.74 18.42
C ASP A 250 -0.31 14.45 17.86
N THR A 251 -0.61 14.87 16.63
CA THR A 251 -1.85 14.53 15.93
C THR A 251 -1.95 13.03 15.69
N LEU A 252 -0.84 12.40 15.25
CA LEU A 252 -0.78 10.96 15.03
C LEU A 252 -1.02 10.19 16.33
N ARG A 253 -0.40 10.60 17.45
CA ARG A 253 -0.61 9.96 18.75
C ARG A 253 -2.06 10.09 19.23
N THR A 254 -2.69 11.24 19.01
CA THR A 254 -4.11 11.44 19.34
C THR A 254 -5.01 10.49 18.52
N ALA A 255 -4.63 10.18 17.28
CA ALA A 255 -5.31 9.21 16.43
C ALA A 255 -4.91 7.75 16.71
N GLY A 256 -4.19 7.47 17.82
CA GLY A 256 -3.75 6.12 18.19
C GLY A 256 -2.61 5.55 17.33
N LEU A 257 -1.89 6.41 16.62
CA LEU A 257 -0.74 6.08 15.80
C LEU A 257 0.56 6.63 16.42
N ASP A 258 1.70 6.23 15.89
CA ASP A 258 3.01 6.79 16.28
C ASP A 258 3.77 7.26 15.03
N VAL A 259 5.01 7.67 15.19
CA VAL A 259 5.93 7.96 14.11
C VAL A 259 6.97 6.82 13.99
N PRO A 260 7.69 6.67 12.85
CA PRO A 260 8.80 5.71 12.74
C PRO A 260 9.79 5.89 13.88
N GLN A 261 10.35 4.79 14.42
CA GLN A 261 11.29 4.84 15.54
C GLN A 261 12.49 5.75 15.27
N CYS A 262 12.99 5.73 14.03
CA CYS A 262 14.09 6.60 13.61
C CYS A 262 13.68 8.09 13.63
N THR A 263 12.46 8.43 13.20
CA THR A 263 11.92 9.79 13.27
C THR A 263 11.79 10.24 14.74
N ALA A 264 11.25 9.40 15.61
CA ALA A 264 11.15 9.68 17.04
C ALA A 264 12.53 9.94 17.67
N ALA A 265 13.54 9.13 17.34
CA ALA A 265 14.91 9.31 17.82
C ALA A 265 15.52 10.64 17.35
N VAL A 266 15.31 11.03 16.11
CA VAL A 266 15.76 12.31 15.57
C VAL A 266 15.07 13.48 16.27
N GLN A 267 13.75 13.45 16.42
CA GLN A 267 12.97 14.47 17.14
C GLN A 267 13.45 14.61 18.59
N TYR A 268 13.73 13.49 19.27
CA TYR A 268 14.27 13.49 20.64
C TYR A 268 15.64 14.18 20.73
N LEU A 269 16.53 13.94 19.76
CA LEU A 269 17.86 14.58 19.71
C LEU A 269 17.76 16.08 19.37
N GLN A 270 16.87 16.45 18.46
CA GLN A 270 16.61 17.85 18.10
C GLN A 270 16.11 18.66 19.29
N ALA A 271 15.18 18.11 20.08
CA ALA A 271 14.69 18.72 21.31
C ALA A 271 15.79 18.97 22.34
N ARG A 272 16.94 18.26 22.22
CA ARG A 272 18.15 18.44 23.06
C ARG A 272 19.26 19.30 22.42
N GLY A 273 18.92 19.99 21.33
CA GLY A 273 19.82 20.92 20.66
C GLY A 273 20.83 20.25 19.71
N VAL A 274 20.61 18.99 19.31
CA VAL A 274 21.40 18.36 18.25
C VAL A 274 20.86 18.84 16.91
N CYS A 275 21.70 19.51 16.12
CA CYS A 275 21.31 20.02 14.80
C CYS A 275 21.31 18.85 13.79
N ILE A 276 20.11 18.30 13.50
CA ILE A 276 19.87 17.24 12.53
C ILE A 276 18.71 17.68 11.66
N ARG A 277 18.70 17.37 10.36
CA ARG A 277 17.58 17.68 9.47
C ARG A 277 16.35 16.87 9.88
N GLY A 278 15.15 17.49 9.78
CA GLY A 278 13.89 16.92 10.30
C GLY A 278 13.22 15.85 9.46
N ASP A 279 13.53 15.75 8.16
CA ASP A 279 12.75 14.93 7.20
C ASP A 279 13.31 13.51 7.07
N LEU A 280 13.68 12.89 8.18
CA LEU A 280 14.33 11.59 8.22
C LEU A 280 13.33 10.52 8.68
N ASN A 281 12.87 9.71 7.74
CA ASN A 281 11.79 8.75 7.95
C ASN A 281 12.26 7.29 7.86
N THR A 282 13.46 7.04 7.31
CA THR A 282 14.03 5.68 7.23
C THR A 282 15.28 5.55 8.08
N PRO A 283 15.61 4.33 8.58
CA PRO A 283 16.82 4.06 9.35
C PRO A 283 18.11 4.50 8.63
N GLU A 284 18.17 4.30 7.30
CA GLU A 284 19.31 4.65 6.47
C GLU A 284 19.52 6.18 6.42
N GLN A 285 18.44 6.95 6.24
CA GLN A 285 18.47 8.41 6.24
C GLN A 285 18.91 8.92 7.61
N CYS A 286 18.35 8.36 8.70
CA CYS A 286 18.69 8.74 10.06
C CYS A 286 20.16 8.43 10.40
N ALA A 287 20.65 7.25 10.04
CA ALA A 287 22.04 6.86 10.26
C ALA A 287 23.02 7.79 9.52
N ALA A 288 22.73 8.12 8.27
CA ALA A 288 23.54 9.04 7.47
C ALA A 288 23.59 10.44 8.11
N ALA A 289 22.45 10.98 8.52
CA ALA A 289 22.36 12.31 9.14
C ALA A 289 23.02 12.38 10.53
N LEU A 290 22.91 11.32 11.33
CA LEU A 290 23.58 11.20 12.61
C LEU A 290 25.10 11.16 12.45
N LEU A 291 25.61 10.40 11.49
CA LEU A 291 27.05 10.35 11.18
C LEU A 291 27.58 11.72 10.73
N ASP A 292 26.81 12.44 9.94
CA ASP A 292 27.18 13.78 9.46
C ASP A 292 27.19 14.79 10.60
N ALA A 293 26.18 14.78 11.46
CA ALA A 293 26.11 15.61 12.66
C ALA A 293 27.27 15.31 13.65
N TRP A 294 27.64 14.04 13.79
CA TRP A 294 28.79 13.65 14.63
C TRP A 294 30.14 14.13 14.06
N ARG A 295 30.33 13.97 12.71
CA ARG A 295 31.55 14.45 12.03
C ARG A 295 31.73 15.97 12.14
N THR A 296 30.66 16.73 12.01
CA THR A 296 30.65 18.18 12.10
C THR A 296 31.00 18.67 13.54
N ARG A 297 30.51 17.98 14.57
CA ARG A 297 30.85 18.24 15.98
C ARG A 297 32.27 17.80 16.33
N GLY A 298 32.73 16.65 15.82
CA GLY A 298 34.09 16.14 16.09
C GLY A 298 35.20 16.95 15.40
N GLY A 299 34.89 17.64 14.30
CA GLY A 299 35.79 18.57 13.62
C GLY A 299 36.03 19.88 14.42
N ALA A 300 35.01 20.38 15.14
CA ALA A 300 35.10 21.59 15.93
C ALA A 300 35.92 21.41 17.24
N GLY A 301 36.03 20.17 17.76
CA GLY A 301 36.77 19.87 18.99
C GLY A 301 38.30 19.66 18.82
N ARG A 302 38.76 19.44 17.56
CA ARG A 302 40.20 19.22 17.31
C ARG A 302 41.00 20.48 17.05
N THR A 303 40.38 21.64 16.90
CA THR A 303 41.05 22.92 16.61
C THR A 303 41.43 23.73 17.86
N GLN A 304 41.10 23.32 19.09
CA GLN A 304 41.41 24.04 20.31
C GLN A 304 42.43 23.33 21.26
N ALA A 305 43.03 22.23 20.86
CA ALA A 305 44.03 21.52 21.66
C ALA A 305 45.48 21.70 21.09
N GLY A 306 45.78 22.87 20.52
CA GLY A 306 47.09 23.17 19.96
C GLY A 306 47.44 24.66 20.05
N LYS A 307 47.51 25.21 21.31
CA LYS A 307 48.30 26.41 21.61
C LYS A 307 48.82 26.33 23.05
#